data_47f9b80ebaae45653755735dac7ba33a
#
_entry.id   47f9b80ebaae45653755735dac7ba33a
#
_cell.length_a   1.000
_cell.length_b   1.000
_cell.length_c   1.000
_cell.angle_alpha   90.00
_cell.angle_beta   90.00
_cell.angle_gamma   90.00
#
_symmetry.space_group_name_H-M   'P 1'
#
loop_
_entity.id
_entity.type
_entity.pdbx_description
1 polymer ?
#
loop_
_entity_poly.entity_id
_entity_poly.type
_entity_poly.pdbx_seq_one_letter_code
_entity_poly.pdbx_strand_id
1 'polypeptide(L)'
;SAARLGAELITVHAAAGSQALAAAQAAAVAGAAQAGLPAPTLLAVTVLTSWEPDRFRDELAVGEPLERHSSRLAALAVAAGVGGAVCSAHEVGRLRASHPRPFLLVTPGIRPRGSAAGDQARVMGPHQALAAGASLLVIGRPIREASDPAAAFAACMAESIGQSGEPGPAMR
;
A
#
# COMPACT_ATOMS: atom_id res chain seq x y z
N SER A 1 -6.55 14.01 -16.96
CA SER A 1 -6.52 13.10 -15.80
C SER A 1 -5.25 12.26 -15.82
N ALA A 2 -4.83 11.72 -14.67
CA ALA A 2 -3.63 10.88 -14.57
C ALA A 2 -3.65 9.67 -15.53
N ALA A 3 -4.83 9.10 -15.79
CA ALA A 3 -5.01 8.00 -16.73
C ALA A 3 -4.57 8.34 -18.17
N ARG A 4 -4.73 9.60 -18.59
CA ARG A 4 -4.27 10.05 -19.92
C ARG A 4 -2.75 10.24 -20.02
N LEU A 5 -2.07 10.26 -18.89
CA LEU A 5 -0.60 10.40 -18.80
C LEU A 5 0.11 9.04 -18.72
N GLY A 6 -0.63 7.93 -18.83
CA GLY A 6 -0.06 6.58 -18.77
C GLY A 6 0.28 6.09 -17.36
N ALA A 7 -0.33 6.66 -16.31
CA ALA A 7 -0.18 6.13 -14.96
C ALA A 7 -0.77 4.70 -14.90
N GLU A 8 0.00 3.74 -14.42
CA GLU A 8 -0.45 2.34 -14.26
C GLU A 8 -1.25 2.15 -12.97
N LEU A 9 -0.92 2.91 -11.92
CA LEU A 9 -1.57 2.87 -10.61
C LEU A 9 -1.99 4.27 -10.22
N ILE A 10 -3.25 4.43 -9.78
CA ILE A 10 -3.79 5.72 -9.32
C ILE A 10 -4.47 5.51 -7.97
N THR A 11 -4.11 6.31 -6.97
CA THR A 11 -4.74 6.25 -5.66
C THR A 11 -5.96 7.14 -5.55
N VAL A 12 -6.98 6.66 -4.83
CA VAL A 12 -8.18 7.41 -4.43
C VAL A 12 -8.49 7.08 -2.97
N HIS A 13 -9.06 8.00 -2.21
CA HIS A 13 -9.44 7.71 -0.83
C HIS A 13 -10.75 6.90 -0.77
N ALA A 14 -10.74 5.76 -0.07
CA ALA A 14 -11.92 4.92 0.10
C ALA A 14 -13.04 5.62 0.90
N ALA A 15 -12.66 6.54 1.80
CA ALA A 15 -13.59 7.36 2.58
C ALA A 15 -14.46 8.30 1.73
N ALA A 16 -14.14 8.49 0.44
CA ALA A 16 -14.99 9.24 -0.51
C ALA A 16 -16.32 8.52 -0.79
N GLY A 17 -16.44 7.24 -0.42
CA GLY A 17 -17.67 6.46 -0.58
C GLY A 17 -17.80 5.77 -1.94
N SER A 18 -18.74 4.82 -2.02
CA SER A 18 -18.90 3.92 -3.17
C SER A 18 -19.20 4.66 -4.48
N GLN A 19 -20.02 5.69 -4.44
CA GLN A 19 -20.38 6.48 -5.63
C GLN A 19 -19.16 7.18 -6.23
N ALA A 20 -18.34 7.83 -5.40
CA ALA A 20 -17.12 8.51 -5.84
C ALA A 20 -16.08 7.52 -6.37
N LEU A 21 -15.93 6.38 -5.72
CA LEU A 21 -15.03 5.31 -6.16
C LEU A 21 -15.43 4.76 -7.53
N ALA A 22 -16.72 4.46 -7.75
CA ALA A 22 -17.23 3.98 -9.03
C ALA A 22 -17.07 5.03 -10.13
N ALA A 23 -17.33 6.31 -9.84
CA ALA A 23 -17.13 7.41 -10.79
C ALA A 23 -15.65 7.57 -11.15
N ALA A 24 -14.75 7.47 -10.18
CA ALA A 24 -13.31 7.53 -10.41
C ALA A 24 -12.83 6.35 -11.28
N GLN A 25 -13.31 5.13 -11.02
CA GLN A 25 -13.00 3.95 -11.83
C GLN A 25 -13.46 4.13 -13.27
N ALA A 26 -14.70 4.55 -13.50
CA ALA A 26 -15.24 4.79 -14.85
C ALA A 26 -14.45 5.89 -15.58
N ALA A 27 -14.13 7.00 -14.90
CA ALA A 27 -13.36 8.10 -15.47
C ALA A 27 -11.91 7.72 -15.81
N ALA A 28 -11.29 6.83 -15.02
CA ALA A 28 -9.94 6.33 -15.29
C ALA A 28 -9.92 5.45 -16.55
N VAL A 29 -10.87 4.54 -16.70
CA VAL A 29 -11.02 3.69 -17.89
C VAL A 29 -11.28 4.54 -19.14
N ALA A 30 -12.25 5.45 -19.08
CA ALA A 30 -12.58 6.32 -20.20
C ALA A 30 -11.41 7.25 -20.57
N GLY A 31 -10.70 7.81 -19.59
CA GLY A 31 -9.55 8.69 -19.83
C GLY A 31 -8.37 7.96 -20.49
N ALA A 32 -8.08 6.75 -20.10
CA ALA A 32 -7.04 5.92 -20.73
C ALA A 32 -7.43 5.56 -22.18
N ALA A 33 -8.67 5.11 -22.38
CA ALA A 33 -9.17 4.76 -23.71
C ALA A 33 -9.09 5.93 -24.70
N GLN A 34 -9.44 7.15 -24.26
CA GLN A 34 -9.31 8.38 -25.08
C GLN A 34 -7.87 8.70 -25.47
N ALA A 35 -6.89 8.24 -24.71
CA ALA A 35 -5.47 8.42 -24.98
C ALA A 35 -4.82 7.21 -25.70
N GLY A 36 -5.60 6.17 -26.00
CA GLY A 36 -5.06 4.93 -26.60
C GLY A 36 -4.17 4.14 -25.65
N LEU A 37 -4.35 4.30 -24.33
CA LEU A 37 -3.53 3.69 -23.28
C LEU A 37 -4.29 2.59 -22.52
N PRO A 38 -3.57 1.61 -21.92
CA PRO A 38 -4.19 0.66 -20.99
C PRO A 38 -4.86 1.37 -19.80
N ALA A 39 -5.98 0.81 -19.35
CA ALA A 39 -6.64 1.35 -18.17
C ALA A 39 -5.78 1.14 -16.91
N PRO A 40 -5.60 2.17 -16.08
CA PRO A 40 -4.86 2.04 -14.83
C PRO A 40 -5.64 1.21 -13.81
N THR A 41 -4.94 0.59 -12.89
CA THR A 41 -5.55 0.04 -11.68
C THR A 41 -5.73 1.14 -10.65
N LEU A 42 -6.97 1.39 -10.23
CA LEU A 42 -7.23 2.25 -9.09
C LEU A 42 -6.95 1.49 -7.78
N LEU A 43 -6.38 2.21 -6.82
CA LEU A 43 -6.04 1.74 -5.49
C LEU A 43 -6.77 2.60 -4.46
N ALA A 44 -7.69 2.01 -3.71
CA ALA A 44 -8.42 2.71 -2.66
C ALA A 44 -7.58 2.79 -1.38
N VAL A 45 -7.21 3.99 -0.96
CA VAL A 45 -6.53 4.22 0.33
C VAL A 45 -7.53 3.99 1.46
N THR A 46 -7.29 2.98 2.28
CA THR A 46 -8.15 2.62 3.41
C THR A 46 -7.87 3.51 4.61
N VAL A 47 -7.06 3.06 5.57
CA VAL A 47 -6.63 3.83 6.73
C VAL A 47 -5.14 4.09 6.63
N LEU A 48 -4.72 5.33 6.85
CA LEU A 48 -3.30 5.70 6.82
C LEU A 48 -2.51 4.96 7.89
N THR A 49 -1.29 4.53 7.55
CA THR A 49 -0.42 3.75 8.44
C THR A 49 0.15 4.54 9.62
N SER A 50 -0.01 5.86 9.61
CA SER A 50 0.37 6.77 10.70
C SER A 50 -0.66 6.87 11.83
N TRP A 51 -1.87 6.32 11.63
CA TRP A 51 -2.89 6.32 12.67
C TRP A 51 -2.61 5.26 13.74
N GLU A 52 -2.59 5.73 14.99
CA GLU A 52 -2.75 4.89 16.18
C GLU A 52 -4.24 4.65 16.44
N PRO A 53 -4.65 3.48 16.97
CA PRO A 53 -6.06 3.14 17.14
C PRO A 53 -6.88 4.13 17.96
N ASP A 54 -6.32 4.64 19.07
CA ASP A 54 -7.02 5.58 19.94
C ASP A 54 -7.18 6.94 19.26
N ARG A 55 -6.13 7.47 18.66
CA ARG A 55 -6.19 8.72 17.91
C ARG A 55 -7.15 8.62 16.73
N PHE A 56 -7.12 7.50 16.00
CA PHE A 56 -8.06 7.25 14.89
C PHE A 56 -9.51 7.36 15.36
N ARG A 57 -9.85 6.69 16.49
CA ARG A 57 -11.20 6.73 17.06
C ARG A 57 -11.60 8.13 17.47
N ASP A 58 -10.72 8.83 18.20
CA ASP A 58 -11.07 10.08 18.89
C ASP A 58 -11.06 11.28 17.94
N GLU A 59 -10.07 11.37 17.03
CA GLU A 59 -9.94 12.50 16.10
C GLU A 59 -10.90 12.38 14.89
N LEU A 60 -11.20 11.16 14.43
CA LEU A 60 -12.10 10.94 13.29
C LEU A 60 -13.53 10.57 13.72
N ALA A 61 -13.80 10.48 15.03
CA ALA A 61 -15.08 10.08 15.60
C ALA A 61 -15.61 8.75 15.04
N VAL A 62 -14.71 7.79 14.77
CA VAL A 62 -15.04 6.48 14.23
C VAL A 62 -15.25 5.49 15.38
N GLY A 63 -16.49 5.04 15.58
CA GLY A 63 -16.87 4.16 16.69
C GLY A 63 -16.50 2.69 16.53
N GLU A 64 -15.93 2.27 15.39
CA GLU A 64 -15.47 0.91 15.15
C GLU A 64 -13.94 0.79 15.23
N PRO A 65 -13.37 -0.39 15.56
CA PRO A 65 -11.93 -0.61 15.54
C PRO A 65 -11.31 -0.31 14.16
N LEU A 66 -10.10 0.26 14.16
CA LEU A 66 -9.37 0.66 12.96
C LEU A 66 -9.29 -0.46 11.93
N GLU A 67 -9.00 -1.69 12.36
CA GLU A 67 -8.89 -2.86 11.47
C GLU A 67 -10.21 -3.24 10.83
N ARG A 68 -11.32 -3.06 11.54
CA ARG A 68 -12.66 -3.30 11.01
C ARG A 68 -13.04 -2.23 9.99
N HIS A 69 -12.72 -0.97 10.30
CA HIS A 69 -12.92 0.16 9.41
C HIS A 69 -12.14 -0.02 8.09
N SER A 70 -10.87 -0.39 8.17
CA SER A 70 -10.04 -0.69 7.01
C SER A 70 -10.65 -1.80 6.14
N SER A 71 -11.11 -2.89 6.77
CA SER A 71 -11.76 -4.00 6.06
C SER A 71 -13.05 -3.55 5.36
N ARG A 72 -13.85 -2.71 6.01
CA ARG A 72 -15.08 -2.15 5.44
C ARG A 72 -14.78 -1.24 4.25
N LEU A 73 -13.75 -0.41 4.33
CA LEU A 73 -13.31 0.46 3.23
C LEU A 73 -12.79 -0.34 2.04
N ALA A 74 -12.06 -1.43 2.28
CA ALA A 74 -11.61 -2.33 1.21
C ALA A 74 -12.81 -3.02 0.52
N ALA A 75 -13.81 -3.45 1.29
CA ALA A 75 -15.03 -4.03 0.73
C ALA A 75 -15.82 -3.03 -0.12
N LEU A 76 -15.90 -1.75 0.29
CA LEU A 76 -16.49 -0.68 -0.53
C LEU A 76 -15.75 -0.50 -1.85
N ALA A 77 -14.41 -0.56 -1.83
CA ALA A 77 -13.58 -0.45 -3.03
C ALA A 77 -13.88 -1.60 -4.02
N VAL A 78 -13.93 -2.84 -3.53
CA VAL A 78 -14.28 -4.01 -4.34
C VAL A 78 -15.67 -3.87 -4.95
N ALA A 79 -16.68 -3.47 -4.15
CA ALA A 79 -18.04 -3.27 -4.62
C ALA A 79 -18.15 -2.17 -5.70
N ALA A 80 -17.26 -1.18 -5.66
CA ALA A 80 -17.15 -0.10 -6.66
C ALA A 80 -16.30 -0.46 -7.89
N GLY A 81 -15.79 -1.70 -8.00
CA GLY A 81 -14.98 -2.16 -9.11
C GLY A 81 -13.52 -1.66 -9.08
N VAL A 82 -13.03 -1.13 -7.95
CA VAL A 82 -11.65 -0.69 -7.77
C VAL A 82 -10.73 -1.90 -7.67
N GLY A 83 -9.60 -1.88 -8.39
CA GLY A 83 -8.74 -3.05 -8.57
C GLY A 83 -7.77 -3.34 -7.42
N GLY A 84 -7.69 -2.49 -6.39
CA GLY A 84 -6.82 -2.72 -5.25
C GLY A 84 -7.04 -1.75 -4.09
N ALA A 85 -6.29 -1.95 -3.02
CA ALA A 85 -6.29 -1.08 -1.86
C ALA A 85 -4.87 -0.75 -1.39
N VAL A 86 -4.70 0.43 -0.80
CA VAL A 86 -3.52 0.79 0.00
C VAL A 86 -3.87 0.54 1.46
N CYS A 87 -3.11 -0.29 2.14
CA CYS A 87 -3.38 -0.72 3.52
C CYS A 87 -2.09 -0.95 4.31
N SER A 88 -2.19 -0.92 5.63
CA SER A 88 -1.07 -1.28 6.51
C SER A 88 -0.68 -2.75 6.35
N ALA A 89 0.61 -3.05 6.54
CA ALA A 89 1.12 -4.42 6.53
C ALA A 89 0.42 -5.34 7.56
N HIS A 90 -0.02 -4.78 8.69
CA HIS A 90 -0.76 -5.51 9.72
C HIS A 90 -2.18 -5.95 9.30
N GLU A 91 -2.73 -5.31 8.27
CA GLU A 91 -4.07 -5.60 7.74
C GLU A 91 -4.04 -6.56 6.55
N VAL A 92 -2.86 -6.70 5.90
CA VAL A 92 -2.69 -7.44 4.64
C VAL A 92 -3.25 -8.87 4.73
N GLY A 93 -2.89 -9.64 5.76
CA GLY A 93 -3.33 -11.03 5.89
C GLY A 93 -4.85 -11.17 5.93
N ARG A 94 -5.52 -10.31 6.72
CA ARG A 94 -7.00 -10.28 6.81
C ARG A 94 -7.62 -9.86 5.49
N LEU A 95 -7.10 -8.80 4.87
CA LEU A 95 -7.63 -8.30 3.60
C LEU A 95 -7.41 -9.31 2.48
N ARG A 96 -6.26 -9.99 2.46
CA ARG A 96 -5.98 -11.03 1.46
C ARG A 96 -6.89 -12.24 1.59
N ALA A 97 -7.22 -12.64 2.82
CA ALA A 97 -8.20 -13.72 3.07
C ALA A 97 -9.60 -13.37 2.54
N SER A 98 -10.00 -12.09 2.66
CA SER A 98 -11.32 -11.62 2.20
C SER A 98 -11.34 -11.24 0.73
N HIS A 99 -10.22 -10.81 0.18
CA HIS A 99 -10.08 -10.30 -1.20
C HIS A 99 -8.89 -10.98 -1.88
N PRO A 100 -9.10 -12.15 -2.49
CA PRO A 100 -8.03 -12.89 -3.18
C PRO A 100 -7.50 -12.13 -4.39
N ARG A 101 -6.38 -12.59 -4.94
CA ARG A 101 -5.87 -12.07 -6.23
C ARG A 101 -6.94 -12.25 -7.32
N PRO A 102 -7.07 -11.32 -8.28
CA PRO A 102 -6.10 -10.29 -8.66
C PRO A 102 -6.18 -8.96 -7.88
N PHE A 103 -7.04 -8.83 -6.84
CA PHE A 103 -7.12 -7.58 -6.06
C PHE A 103 -5.75 -7.23 -5.47
N LEU A 104 -5.24 -6.03 -5.80
CA LEU A 104 -3.93 -5.59 -5.35
C LEU A 104 -3.98 -5.06 -3.92
N LEU A 105 -3.01 -5.48 -3.10
CA LEU A 105 -2.75 -4.90 -1.78
C LEU A 105 -1.39 -4.20 -1.84
N VAL A 106 -1.41 -2.88 -1.81
CA VAL A 106 -0.21 -2.02 -1.85
C VAL A 106 0.06 -1.52 -0.44
N THR A 107 1.26 -1.75 0.05
CA THR A 107 1.56 -1.61 1.47
C THR A 107 2.71 -0.63 1.70
N PRO A 108 2.40 0.60 2.16
CA PRO A 108 3.39 1.55 2.64
C PRO A 108 3.78 1.28 4.10
N GLY A 109 4.70 2.09 4.62
CA GLY A 109 5.15 1.96 6.02
C GLY A 109 6.10 0.78 6.25
N ILE A 110 6.62 0.19 5.19
CA ILE A 110 7.58 -0.91 5.27
C ILE A 110 8.92 -0.39 5.78
N ARG A 111 9.52 -1.16 6.70
CA ARG A 111 10.81 -0.85 7.30
C ARG A 111 11.74 -2.04 7.18
N PRO A 112 12.75 -1.99 6.31
CA PRO A 112 13.83 -2.96 6.28
C PRO A 112 14.57 -3.02 7.61
N ARG A 113 15.25 -4.12 7.88
CA ARG A 113 16.04 -4.31 9.12
C ARG A 113 17.02 -3.15 9.31
N GLY A 114 17.13 -2.65 10.54
CA GLY A 114 18.00 -1.53 10.89
C GLY A 114 17.48 -0.13 10.54
N SER A 115 16.35 -0.03 9.87
CA SER A 115 15.74 1.27 9.58
C SER A 115 14.96 1.84 10.77
N ALA A 116 15.00 3.17 10.95
CA ALA A 116 14.15 3.84 11.94
C ALA A 116 12.66 3.77 11.56
N ALA A 117 11.79 3.61 12.56
CA ALA A 117 10.34 3.58 12.34
C ALA A 117 9.82 4.94 11.81
N GLY A 118 10.41 6.05 12.26
CA GLY A 118 9.98 7.40 11.92
C GLY A 118 8.57 7.68 12.49
N ASP A 119 7.71 8.26 11.69
CA ASP A 119 6.30 8.54 12.01
C ASP A 119 5.36 7.35 11.77
N GLN A 120 5.89 6.18 11.37
CA GLN A 120 5.08 5.00 11.11
C GLN A 120 4.81 4.24 12.41
N ALA A 121 3.56 4.29 12.84
CA ALA A 121 3.11 3.63 14.07
C ALA A 121 3.05 2.10 13.94
N ARG A 122 2.81 1.61 12.71
CA ARG A 122 2.58 0.20 12.40
C ARG A 122 3.52 -0.24 11.29
N VAL A 123 4.68 -0.78 11.68
CA VAL A 123 5.76 -1.18 10.76
C VAL A 123 5.91 -2.70 10.63
N MET A 124 6.39 -3.13 9.47
CA MET A 124 6.70 -4.53 9.17
C MET A 124 7.84 -4.60 8.16
N GLY A 125 8.65 -5.67 8.20
CA GLY A 125 9.71 -5.89 7.23
C GLY A 125 9.19 -6.29 5.85
N PRO A 126 10.00 -6.09 4.78
CA PRO A 126 9.61 -6.41 3.39
C PRO A 126 9.14 -7.85 3.21
N HIS A 127 9.94 -8.82 3.62
CA HIS A 127 9.61 -10.24 3.49
C HIS A 127 8.31 -10.62 4.21
N GLN A 128 8.13 -10.12 5.43
CA GLN A 128 6.95 -10.42 6.24
C GLN A 128 5.66 -9.89 5.57
N ALA A 129 5.70 -8.67 5.02
CA ALA A 129 4.56 -8.07 4.35
C ALA A 129 4.18 -8.84 3.07
N LEU A 130 5.17 -9.28 2.28
CA LEU A 130 4.93 -10.11 1.08
C LEU A 130 4.39 -11.50 1.47
N ALA A 131 4.96 -12.13 2.50
CA ALA A 131 4.50 -13.42 3.01
C ALA A 131 3.05 -13.34 3.56
N ALA A 132 2.66 -12.20 4.15
CA ALA A 132 1.29 -11.93 4.57
C ALA A 132 0.32 -11.75 3.39
N GLY A 133 0.82 -11.54 2.16
CA GLY A 133 0.01 -11.45 0.94
C GLY A 133 -0.01 -10.08 0.28
N ALA A 134 0.86 -9.14 0.64
CA ALA A 134 1.03 -7.88 -0.08
C ALA A 134 1.35 -8.15 -1.56
N SER A 135 0.84 -7.30 -2.44
CA SER A 135 1.14 -7.36 -3.87
C SER A 135 2.34 -6.49 -4.23
N LEU A 136 2.41 -5.30 -3.63
CA LEU A 136 3.46 -4.31 -3.83
C LEU A 136 3.81 -3.65 -2.50
N LEU A 137 5.08 -3.30 -2.35
CA LEU A 137 5.59 -2.57 -1.19
C LEU A 137 5.97 -1.14 -1.59
N VAL A 138 5.67 -0.18 -0.72
CA VAL A 138 6.11 1.21 -0.89
C VAL A 138 7.13 1.54 0.19
N ILE A 139 8.39 1.67 -0.22
CA ILE A 139 9.53 1.95 0.65
C ILE A 139 10.17 3.26 0.19
N GLY A 140 10.00 4.33 0.95
CA GLY A 140 10.47 5.67 0.62
C GLY A 140 11.72 6.05 1.43
N ARG A 141 11.52 6.62 2.60
CA ARG A 141 12.58 7.19 3.45
C ARG A 141 13.75 6.24 3.73
N PRO A 142 13.54 4.95 4.05
CA PRO A 142 14.65 4.03 4.27
C PRO A 142 15.63 3.92 3.10
N ILE A 143 15.17 4.16 1.89
CA ILE A 143 16.01 4.17 0.69
C ILE A 143 16.52 5.59 0.40
N ARG A 144 15.62 6.56 0.31
CA ARG A 144 15.93 7.92 -0.13
C ARG A 144 16.88 8.66 0.81
N GLU A 145 16.80 8.40 2.13
CA GLU A 145 17.57 9.07 3.18
C GLU A 145 18.81 8.27 3.60
N ALA A 146 19.06 7.12 2.96
CA ALA A 146 20.29 6.36 3.17
C ALA A 146 21.51 7.10 2.59
N SER A 147 22.67 6.88 3.19
CA SER A 147 23.96 7.40 2.67
C SER A 147 24.26 6.85 1.27
N ASP A 148 23.84 5.64 0.98
CA ASP A 148 23.86 5.01 -0.35
C ASP A 148 22.47 4.46 -0.68
N PRO A 149 21.64 5.23 -1.41
CA PRO A 149 20.28 4.80 -1.80
C PRO A 149 20.25 3.56 -2.69
N ALA A 150 21.27 3.35 -3.53
CA ALA A 150 21.34 2.19 -4.41
C ALA A 150 21.60 0.90 -3.61
N ALA A 151 22.55 0.94 -2.67
CA ALA A 151 22.79 -0.18 -1.76
C ALA A 151 21.58 -0.44 -0.86
N ALA A 152 20.93 0.60 -0.34
CA ALA A 152 19.72 0.46 0.47
C ALA A 152 18.56 -0.19 -0.32
N PHE A 153 18.37 0.18 -1.59
CA PHE A 153 17.38 -0.46 -2.46
C PHE A 153 17.71 -1.93 -2.69
N ALA A 154 18.97 -2.26 -3.01
CA ALA A 154 19.40 -3.64 -3.20
C ALA A 154 19.17 -4.50 -1.92
N ALA A 155 19.46 -3.95 -0.74
CA ALA A 155 19.20 -4.60 0.54
C ALA A 155 17.70 -4.85 0.77
N CYS A 156 16.84 -3.87 0.43
CA CYS A 156 15.39 -4.05 0.48
C CYS A 156 14.91 -5.18 -0.44
N MET A 157 15.45 -5.27 -1.66
CA MET A 157 15.14 -6.32 -2.61
C MET A 157 15.56 -7.70 -2.09
N ALA A 158 16.79 -7.82 -1.56
CA ALA A 158 17.30 -9.06 -0.97
C ALA A 158 16.44 -9.50 0.22
N GLU A 159 16.08 -8.58 1.12
CA GLU A 159 15.19 -8.88 2.25
C GLU A 159 13.79 -9.31 1.77
N SER A 160 13.28 -8.73 0.69
CA SER A 160 11.96 -9.07 0.15
C SER A 160 11.84 -10.53 -0.29
N ILE A 161 12.94 -11.12 -0.81
CA ILE A 161 13.01 -12.53 -1.22
C ILE A 161 13.50 -13.47 -0.11
N GLY A 162 13.58 -12.98 1.13
CA GLY A 162 13.99 -13.78 2.28
C GLY A 162 15.49 -14.06 2.37
N GLN A 163 16.32 -13.42 1.56
CA GLN A 163 17.77 -13.48 1.70
C GLN A 163 18.18 -12.55 2.87
N SER A 164 18.64 -13.14 3.95
CA SER A 164 19.26 -12.39 5.04
C SER A 164 20.60 -11.85 4.52
N GLY A 165 20.67 -10.56 4.24
CA GLY A 165 21.92 -9.90 3.93
C GLY A 165 22.81 -9.89 5.19
N GLU A 166 23.62 -10.92 5.41
CA GLU A 166 24.83 -10.75 6.18
C GLU A 166 25.74 -9.85 5.34
N PRO A 167 26.26 -8.74 5.90
CA PRO A 167 27.33 -8.01 5.23
C PRO A 167 28.53 -8.97 5.15
N GLY A 168 28.86 -9.39 3.93
CA GLY A 168 30.09 -10.16 3.71
C GLY A 168 31.28 -9.41 4.31
N PRO A 169 32.31 -10.12 4.83
CA PRO A 169 33.47 -9.48 5.45
C PRO A 169 34.10 -8.50 4.47
N ALA A 170 34.31 -7.26 4.93
CA ALA A 170 35.00 -6.25 4.17
C ALA A 170 36.35 -6.82 3.69
N MET A 171 36.50 -6.97 2.38
CA MET A 171 37.79 -7.28 1.76
C MET A 171 38.73 -6.08 2.05
N ARG A 172 39.77 -6.35 2.81
CA ARG A 172 40.88 -5.45 3.04
C ARG A 172 41.75 -5.31 1.79
#